data_8b1d79e30490f72173c6b758e19720b0
#
_entry.id   8b1d79e30490f72173c6b758e19720b0
#
_cell.length_a   1.000
_cell.length_b   1.000
_cell.length_c   1.000
_cell.angle_alpha   90.00
_cell.angle_beta   90.00
_cell.angle_gamma   90.00
#
_symmetry.space_group_name_H-M   'P 1'
#
loop_
_entity.id
_entity.type
_entity.pdbx_description
1 polymer ?
#
loop_
_entity_poly.entity_id
_entity_poly.type
_entity_poly.pdbx_seq_one_letter_code
_entity_poly.pdbx_strand_id
1 'polypeptide(L)'
;VEFAGFLFRTDYVEPLCGVRPPAQYPRTPSGRGEAECVRRASSAYNSAVNVTLPTAQSLRAALAGLLDGLPPKQAAQAVDRLIASYRGETPTNAPILRDRSDVAAYAAYRMPATFEAVRSALDALAEAAPDWTPATHTDVGGGTGAATWAVAGVWEGPATTVLDWAEPALALGRELAEASGVPGLRDARWEKARIGAALELAPVDLVTVSYVLKELTAGARTELVDAAAAAGQAVVIVEPGTPDGYARIIEARDRLIAAGLSVAAPCPHSDACPITPGADWCHFSARVSRSSLHRQVKGGSLSHEDEKFSYIVATRFPTAPAPARITRRPQIRKGQVLLELCTRDDGLARTTVTKRHGELYRAARDVAWGAPWPPESTD
;
A
#
# COMPACT_ATOMS: atom_id res chain seq x y z
N VAL A 1 43.44 20.55 10.47
CA VAL A 1 43.25 21.49 11.57
C VAL A 1 41.86 21.27 12.14
N GLU A 2 41.85 20.70 13.34
CA GLU A 2 40.83 20.60 14.39
C GLU A 2 39.44 20.10 14.08
N PHE A 3 39.21 18.88 14.60
CA PHE A 3 37.93 18.27 14.95
C PHE A 3 37.33 18.99 16.16
N ALA A 4 36.07 19.40 16.08
CA ALA A 4 35.23 19.69 17.25
C ALA A 4 34.08 18.72 17.29
N GLY A 5 34.10 17.81 18.27
CA GLY A 5 33.04 16.86 18.54
C GLY A 5 31.78 17.51 19.11
N PHE A 6 30.63 17.08 18.65
CA PHE A 6 29.33 17.34 19.28
C PHE A 6 28.94 16.13 20.11
N LEU A 7 28.96 16.30 21.42
CA LEU A 7 28.44 15.37 22.41
C LEU A 7 26.91 15.43 22.40
N PHE A 8 26.27 14.31 22.14
CA PHE A 8 24.84 14.10 22.43
C PHE A 8 24.62 14.15 23.94
N ARG A 9 23.89 15.13 24.42
CA ARG A 9 23.26 15.11 25.73
C ARG A 9 22.04 14.19 25.67
N THR A 10 22.15 13.05 26.32
CA THR A 10 21.01 12.25 26.72
C THR A 10 20.39 12.92 27.94
N ASP A 11 19.23 13.51 27.82
CA ASP A 11 18.44 13.99 28.94
C ASP A 11 17.96 12.76 29.73
N TYR A 12 18.50 12.66 30.94
CA TYR A 12 18.14 11.66 31.94
C TYR A 12 16.74 11.97 32.45
N VAL A 13 15.77 11.10 32.18
CA VAL A 13 14.47 11.13 32.86
C VAL A 13 14.66 10.49 34.24
N GLU A 14 14.57 11.29 35.30
CA GLU A 14 14.58 10.79 36.68
C GLU A 14 13.42 9.81 36.90
N PRO A 15 13.67 8.63 37.53
CA PRO A 15 12.59 7.72 37.85
C PRO A 15 11.74 8.23 39.00
N LEU A 16 10.42 8.36 38.75
CA LEU A 16 9.41 8.83 39.69
C LEU A 16 9.16 7.91 40.92
N CYS A 17 9.96 6.87 41.14
CA CYS A 17 9.95 6.08 42.35
C CYS A 17 11.36 6.04 42.94
N GLY A 18 11.55 6.76 44.01
CA GLY A 18 12.86 6.88 44.72
C GLY A 18 13.40 5.57 45.23
N VAL A 19 14.07 4.79 44.40
CA VAL A 19 14.78 3.56 44.78
C VAL A 19 16.28 3.79 44.61
N ARG A 20 16.99 3.87 45.74
CA ARG A 20 18.45 3.80 45.76
C ARG A 20 18.91 2.35 45.50
N PRO A 21 20.01 2.12 44.78
CA PRO A 21 20.51 0.77 44.57
C PRO A 21 20.99 0.18 45.87
N PRO A 22 20.70 -1.10 46.19
CA PRO A 22 21.08 -1.73 47.45
C PRO A 22 22.50 -2.27 47.41
N ALA A 23 23.22 -2.00 48.51
CA ALA A 23 24.30 -2.85 48.98
C ALA A 23 23.69 -3.98 49.80
N GLN A 24 23.98 -5.22 49.41
CA GLN A 24 23.87 -6.47 50.18
C GLN A 24 22.46 -6.93 50.64
N TYR A 25 22.07 -8.14 50.22
CA TYR A 25 20.93 -8.92 50.71
C TYR A 25 20.94 -9.11 52.24
N PRO A 26 19.77 -9.09 52.93
CA PRO A 26 18.92 -10.24 53.02
C PRO A 26 17.38 -10.00 53.15
N ARG A 27 16.61 -10.99 52.65
CA ARG A 27 15.23 -11.42 52.99
C ARG A 27 14.05 -10.47 52.89
N THR A 28 13.13 -10.90 52.06
CA THR A 28 11.76 -10.43 51.78
C THR A 28 10.90 -10.00 52.97
N PRO A 29 9.99 -9.05 52.78
CA PRO A 29 8.56 -9.38 52.88
C PRO A 29 7.66 -8.80 51.79
N SER A 30 6.66 -9.62 51.47
CA SER A 30 5.32 -9.40 50.86
C SER A 30 5.13 -8.41 49.73
N GLY A 31 5.02 -8.97 48.57
CA GLY A 31 4.76 -8.39 47.23
C GLY A 31 3.35 -7.81 46.98
N ARG A 32 2.95 -6.71 47.63
CA ARG A 32 1.78 -5.92 47.17
C ARG A 32 2.18 -4.58 46.56
N GLY A 33 3.30 -4.00 46.94
CA GLY A 33 3.76 -2.69 46.43
C GLY A 33 4.32 -2.73 45.00
N GLU A 34 5.07 -3.81 44.69
CA GLU A 34 5.71 -3.97 43.36
C GLU A 34 4.69 -4.25 42.25
N ALA A 35 3.63 -5.02 42.54
CA ALA A 35 2.56 -5.28 41.58
C ALA A 35 1.70 -4.03 41.23
N GLU A 36 1.64 -3.07 42.14
CA GLU A 36 0.94 -1.80 41.94
C GLU A 36 1.80 -0.79 41.14
N CYS A 37 3.11 -0.79 41.38
CA CYS A 37 4.05 0.05 40.65
C CYS A 37 4.19 -0.41 39.18
N VAL A 38 4.25 -1.72 38.94
CA VAL A 38 4.28 -2.32 37.59
C VAL A 38 2.96 -2.08 36.87
N ARG A 39 1.80 -2.17 37.53
CA ARG A 39 0.50 -1.84 36.93
C ARG A 39 0.34 -0.37 36.63
N ARG A 40 0.87 0.55 37.45
CA ARG A 40 0.85 1.99 37.16
C ARG A 40 1.83 2.37 36.04
N ALA A 41 3.00 1.73 35.96
CA ALA A 41 3.93 1.90 34.85
C ALA A 41 3.37 1.33 33.53
N SER A 42 2.71 0.17 33.56
CA SER A 42 2.00 -0.38 32.40
C SER A 42 0.81 0.46 31.97
N SER A 43 0.07 1.08 32.93
CA SER A 43 -1.05 1.99 32.63
C SER A 43 -0.57 3.32 32.08
N ALA A 44 0.57 3.84 32.53
CA ALA A 44 1.17 5.07 31.99
C ALA A 44 1.83 4.83 30.61
N TYR A 45 2.36 3.63 30.35
CA TYR A 45 2.91 3.25 29.03
C TYR A 45 1.81 3.02 28.01
N ASN A 46 0.62 2.55 28.43
CA ASN A 46 -0.55 2.41 27.58
C ASN A 46 -1.33 3.73 27.38
N SER A 47 -0.90 4.83 27.99
CA SER A 47 -1.41 6.20 27.72
C SER A 47 -0.59 6.93 26.66
N ALA A 48 0.41 6.28 26.03
CA ALA A 48 1.00 6.73 24.79
C ALA A 48 -0.12 6.71 23.72
N VAL A 49 -0.47 7.88 23.24
CA VAL A 49 -1.39 8.22 22.17
C VAL A 49 -1.69 7.00 21.31
N ASN A 50 -2.91 6.45 21.37
CA ASN A 50 -3.39 5.47 20.40
C ASN A 50 -3.40 6.18 19.05
N VAL A 51 -2.29 6.13 18.32
CA VAL A 51 -2.23 6.59 16.94
C VAL A 51 -3.08 5.59 16.14
N THR A 52 -4.33 5.96 15.90
CA THR A 52 -5.20 5.17 15.05
C THR A 52 -4.73 5.35 13.62
N LEU A 53 -4.12 4.31 13.04
CA LEU A 53 -3.71 4.32 11.63
C LEU A 53 -4.92 4.59 10.74
N PRO A 54 -4.77 5.39 9.67
CA PRO A 54 -5.85 5.67 8.74
C PRO A 54 -6.35 4.38 8.08
N THR A 55 -7.67 4.26 8.01
CA THR A 55 -8.35 3.11 7.41
C THR A 55 -9.17 3.57 6.19
N ALA A 56 -9.69 2.60 5.44
CA ALA A 56 -10.67 2.89 4.38
C ALA A 56 -11.89 3.67 4.90
N GLN A 57 -12.24 3.52 6.18
CA GLN A 57 -13.34 4.27 6.79
C GLN A 57 -12.96 5.73 7.04
N SER A 58 -11.77 6.02 7.54
CA SER A 58 -11.29 7.39 7.75
C SER A 58 -11.12 8.13 6.42
N LEU A 59 -10.59 7.47 5.39
CA LEU A 59 -10.53 8.03 4.05
C LEU A 59 -11.92 8.37 3.50
N ARG A 60 -12.90 7.46 3.66
CA ARG A 60 -14.29 7.74 3.22
C ARG A 60 -14.93 8.89 3.99
N ALA A 61 -14.66 9.01 5.28
CA ALA A 61 -15.16 10.12 6.09
C ALA A 61 -14.58 11.46 5.62
N ALA A 62 -13.26 11.51 5.36
CA ALA A 62 -12.61 12.70 4.81
C ALA A 62 -13.18 13.09 3.43
N LEU A 63 -13.35 12.11 2.53
CA LEU A 63 -13.96 12.33 1.22
C LEU A 63 -15.42 12.81 1.32
N ALA A 64 -16.21 12.28 2.26
CA ALA A 64 -17.59 12.71 2.45
C ALA A 64 -17.65 14.19 2.86
N GLY A 65 -16.78 14.64 3.76
CA GLY A 65 -16.71 16.04 4.18
C GLY A 65 -16.37 17.01 3.05
N LEU A 66 -15.52 16.61 2.11
CA LEU A 66 -15.18 17.44 0.94
C LEU A 66 -16.30 17.53 -0.11
N LEU A 67 -17.15 16.53 -0.16
CA LEU A 67 -18.22 16.42 -1.16
C LEU A 67 -19.55 16.98 -0.66
N ASP A 68 -19.63 17.33 0.64
CA ASP A 68 -20.76 18.03 1.22
C ASP A 68 -20.89 19.41 0.54
N GLY A 69 -21.93 19.55 -0.30
CA GLY A 69 -22.19 20.76 -1.08
C GLY A 69 -21.98 20.66 -2.60
N LEU A 70 -21.39 19.58 -3.11
CA LEU A 70 -21.35 19.33 -4.56
C LEU A 70 -22.69 18.78 -5.05
N PRO A 71 -23.37 19.45 -6.01
CA PRO A 71 -24.60 18.92 -6.57
C PRO A 71 -24.39 17.53 -7.20
N PRO A 72 -25.18 16.51 -6.84
CA PRO A 72 -24.96 15.14 -7.31
C PRO A 72 -24.91 14.99 -8.85
N LYS A 73 -25.66 15.80 -9.59
CA LYS A 73 -25.65 15.79 -11.05
C LYS A 73 -24.32 16.29 -11.62
N GLN A 74 -23.69 17.30 -11.00
CA GLN A 74 -22.39 17.81 -11.45
C GLN A 74 -21.29 16.79 -11.16
N ALA A 75 -21.31 16.14 -9.99
CA ALA A 75 -20.39 15.08 -9.65
C ALA A 75 -20.49 13.90 -10.64
N ALA A 76 -21.71 13.47 -10.99
CA ALA A 76 -21.93 12.40 -11.96
C ALA A 76 -21.39 12.76 -13.35
N GLN A 77 -21.67 13.97 -13.84
CA GLN A 77 -21.16 14.45 -15.15
C GLN A 77 -19.62 14.54 -15.17
N ALA A 78 -19.00 14.98 -14.09
CA ALA A 78 -17.54 15.03 -13.99
C ALA A 78 -16.95 13.61 -14.04
N VAL A 79 -17.54 12.65 -13.34
CA VAL A 79 -17.12 11.23 -13.39
C VAL A 79 -17.31 10.63 -14.79
N ASP A 80 -18.42 10.91 -15.48
CA ASP A 80 -18.65 10.43 -16.85
C ASP A 80 -17.58 10.95 -17.82
N ARG A 81 -17.20 12.24 -17.69
CA ARG A 81 -16.09 12.81 -18.48
C ARG A 81 -14.75 12.12 -18.17
N LEU A 82 -14.47 11.88 -16.90
CA LEU A 82 -13.26 11.18 -16.45
C LEU A 82 -13.19 9.75 -16.97
N ILE A 83 -14.28 9.00 -16.88
CA ILE A 83 -14.38 7.64 -17.43
C ILE A 83 -14.13 7.65 -18.95
N ALA A 84 -14.69 8.60 -19.67
CA ALA A 84 -14.45 8.73 -21.11
C ALA A 84 -12.97 9.03 -21.41
N SER A 85 -12.33 9.92 -20.66
CA SER A 85 -10.90 10.23 -20.79
C SER A 85 -10.00 9.04 -20.47
N TYR A 86 -10.30 8.29 -19.40
CA TYR A 86 -9.51 7.10 -19.00
C TYR A 86 -9.69 5.90 -19.95
N ARG A 87 -10.79 5.83 -20.67
CA ARG A 87 -11.02 4.81 -21.72
C ARG A 87 -10.37 5.17 -23.06
N GLY A 88 -9.96 6.42 -23.25
CA GLY A 88 -9.19 6.85 -24.42
C GLY A 88 -7.82 6.18 -24.49
N GLU A 89 -7.32 5.91 -25.71
CA GLU A 89 -6.08 5.19 -25.94
C GLU A 89 -4.83 6.09 -25.96
N THR A 90 -4.99 7.40 -25.99
CA THR A 90 -3.87 8.32 -26.23
C THR A 90 -3.50 9.08 -24.96
N PRO A 91 -2.21 9.05 -24.54
CA PRO A 91 -1.69 9.90 -23.48
C PRO A 91 -1.91 11.38 -23.84
N THR A 92 -2.43 12.17 -22.91
CA THR A 92 -2.71 13.59 -23.16
C THR A 92 -1.54 14.46 -22.67
N ASN A 93 -1.25 15.52 -23.42
CA ASN A 93 -0.26 16.54 -22.98
C ASN A 93 -0.83 17.50 -21.91
N ALA A 94 -2.06 17.27 -21.46
CA ALA A 94 -2.74 18.06 -20.45
C ALA A 94 -3.29 17.14 -19.35
N PRO A 95 -3.31 17.59 -18.08
CA PRO A 95 -3.86 16.79 -16.98
C PRO A 95 -5.31 16.41 -17.27
N ILE A 96 -5.67 15.16 -17.00
CA ILE A 96 -7.07 14.71 -17.06
C ILE A 96 -7.89 15.42 -15.96
N LEU A 97 -7.27 15.69 -14.83
CA LEU A 97 -7.82 16.42 -13.68
C LEU A 97 -7.54 17.93 -13.86
N ARG A 98 -8.48 18.67 -14.43
CA ARG A 98 -8.29 20.06 -14.84
C ARG A 98 -8.69 21.10 -13.80
N ASP A 99 -9.74 20.80 -13.03
CA ASP A 99 -10.31 21.69 -12.04
C ASP A 99 -10.73 20.95 -10.76
N ARG A 100 -11.12 21.69 -9.73
CA ARG A 100 -11.55 21.13 -8.44
C ARG A 100 -12.74 20.18 -8.58
N SER A 101 -13.65 20.42 -9.52
CA SER A 101 -14.84 19.59 -9.72
C SER A 101 -14.46 18.23 -10.30
N ASP A 102 -13.58 18.20 -11.31
CA ASP A 102 -13.04 16.99 -11.90
C ASP A 102 -12.26 16.18 -10.83
N VAL A 103 -11.42 16.87 -10.04
CA VAL A 103 -10.61 16.22 -8.99
C VAL A 103 -11.46 15.66 -7.86
N ALA A 104 -12.47 16.41 -7.39
CA ALA A 104 -13.38 15.94 -6.34
C ALA A 104 -14.18 14.71 -6.81
N ALA A 105 -14.67 14.71 -8.05
CA ALA A 105 -15.36 13.59 -8.65
C ALA A 105 -14.42 12.36 -8.79
N TYR A 106 -13.17 12.57 -9.22
CA TYR A 106 -12.14 11.55 -9.29
C TYR A 106 -11.85 10.95 -7.90
N ALA A 107 -11.61 11.81 -6.91
CA ALA A 107 -11.32 11.37 -5.54
C ALA A 107 -12.48 10.51 -4.99
N ALA A 108 -13.72 10.95 -5.16
CA ALA A 108 -14.89 10.18 -4.72
C ALA A 108 -15.01 8.82 -5.41
N TYR A 109 -14.63 8.77 -6.68
CA TYR A 109 -14.83 7.61 -7.55
C TYR A 109 -13.66 6.63 -7.51
N ARG A 110 -12.41 7.12 -7.58
CA ARG A 110 -11.22 6.29 -7.77
C ARG A 110 -10.35 6.13 -6.53
N MET A 111 -10.23 7.16 -5.70
CA MET A 111 -9.31 7.14 -4.56
C MET A 111 -9.55 5.96 -3.60
N PRO A 112 -10.80 5.59 -3.24
CA PRO A 112 -11.03 4.42 -2.40
C PRO A 112 -10.57 3.11 -3.05
N ALA A 113 -10.74 2.96 -4.36
CA ALA A 113 -10.33 1.76 -5.08
C ALA A 113 -8.80 1.67 -5.19
N THR A 114 -8.13 2.78 -5.52
CA THR A 114 -6.66 2.87 -5.53
C THR A 114 -6.08 2.61 -4.14
N PHE A 115 -6.67 3.18 -3.09
CA PHE A 115 -6.27 2.93 -1.71
C PHE A 115 -6.26 1.44 -1.36
N GLU A 116 -7.36 0.72 -1.63
CA GLU A 116 -7.48 -0.71 -1.28
C GLU A 116 -6.52 -1.58 -2.11
N ALA A 117 -6.31 -1.26 -3.39
CA ALA A 117 -5.36 -1.97 -4.24
C ALA A 117 -3.91 -1.77 -3.76
N VAL A 118 -3.52 -0.52 -3.49
CA VAL A 118 -2.18 -0.20 -2.95
C VAL A 118 -2.00 -0.80 -1.57
N ARG A 119 -3.02 -0.68 -0.69
CA ARG A 119 -2.98 -1.28 0.65
C ARG A 119 -2.72 -2.78 0.58
N SER A 120 -3.38 -3.51 -0.32
CA SER A 120 -3.14 -4.95 -0.52
C SER A 120 -1.71 -5.26 -0.95
N ALA A 121 -1.10 -4.41 -1.79
CA ALA A 121 0.30 -4.58 -2.19
C ALA A 121 1.28 -4.28 -1.05
N LEU A 122 0.98 -3.26 -0.22
CA LEU A 122 1.79 -2.89 0.94
C LEU A 122 1.67 -3.92 2.07
N ASP A 123 0.48 -4.48 2.30
CA ASP A 123 0.29 -5.58 3.26
C ASP A 123 1.12 -6.81 2.86
N ALA A 124 1.21 -7.11 1.54
CA ALA A 124 2.08 -8.18 1.05
C ALA A 124 3.58 -7.89 1.21
N LEU A 125 4.00 -6.61 1.17
CA LEU A 125 5.37 -6.20 1.51
C LEU A 125 5.64 -6.36 3.01
N ALA A 126 4.73 -5.89 3.85
CA ALA A 126 4.86 -6.01 5.30
C ALA A 126 4.89 -7.49 5.76
N GLU A 127 4.13 -8.36 5.09
CA GLU A 127 4.17 -9.81 5.30
C GLU A 127 5.54 -10.41 4.90
N ALA A 128 6.10 -10.00 3.75
CA ALA A 128 7.39 -10.50 3.26
C ALA A 128 8.61 -9.91 4.00
N ALA A 129 8.44 -8.80 4.72
CA ALA A 129 9.48 -8.08 5.44
C ALA A 129 8.93 -7.50 6.77
N PRO A 130 8.56 -8.34 7.76
CA PRO A 130 7.85 -7.90 8.96
C PRO A 130 8.66 -6.96 9.85
N ASP A 131 9.98 -7.04 9.82
CA ASP A 131 10.88 -6.21 10.61
C ASP A 131 11.28 -4.89 9.91
N TRP A 132 10.80 -4.67 8.66
CA TRP A 132 11.14 -3.47 7.90
C TRP A 132 10.03 -2.43 7.98
N THR A 133 10.42 -1.19 8.23
CA THR A 133 9.55 -0.01 8.27
C THR A 133 10.21 1.14 7.53
N PRO A 134 9.55 1.78 6.55
CA PRO A 134 10.11 2.91 5.85
C PRO A 134 10.12 4.15 6.75
N ALA A 135 11.24 4.86 6.81
CA ALA A 135 11.34 6.19 7.41
C ALA A 135 10.97 7.29 6.42
N THR A 136 11.15 7.02 5.13
CA THR A 136 10.90 7.95 4.02
C THR A 136 10.09 7.30 2.91
N HIS A 137 9.21 8.09 2.27
CA HIS A 137 8.33 7.62 1.20
C HIS A 137 8.19 8.69 0.11
N THR A 138 8.23 8.26 -1.15
CA THR A 138 7.90 9.10 -2.31
C THR A 138 6.77 8.44 -3.11
N ASP A 139 5.65 9.17 -3.25
CA ASP A 139 4.47 8.76 -4.04
C ASP A 139 4.51 9.45 -5.39
N VAL A 140 4.91 8.73 -6.45
CA VAL A 140 5.10 9.30 -7.78
C VAL A 140 3.83 9.17 -8.62
N GLY A 141 3.33 10.31 -9.09
CA GLY A 141 2.01 10.40 -9.72
C GLY A 141 0.91 10.20 -8.68
N GLY A 142 1.15 10.63 -7.43
CA GLY A 142 0.28 10.36 -6.30
C GLY A 142 -1.08 11.07 -6.36
N GLY A 143 -1.22 12.09 -7.20
CA GLY A 143 -2.48 12.79 -7.42
C GLY A 143 -3.09 13.32 -6.12
N THR A 144 -4.21 12.73 -5.70
CA THR A 144 -4.89 13.04 -4.44
C THR A 144 -4.34 12.27 -3.22
N GLY A 145 -3.26 11.49 -3.40
CA GLY A 145 -2.56 10.81 -2.31
C GLY A 145 -3.14 9.48 -1.88
N ALA A 146 -3.80 8.73 -2.76
CA ALA A 146 -4.38 7.43 -2.40
C ALA A 146 -3.33 6.44 -1.85
N ALA A 147 -2.15 6.36 -2.48
CA ALA A 147 -1.05 5.53 -2.01
C ALA A 147 -0.44 6.08 -0.72
N THR A 148 -0.32 7.39 -0.59
CA THR A 148 0.11 8.06 0.64
C THR A 148 -0.77 7.68 1.85
N TRP A 149 -2.10 7.68 1.67
CA TRP A 149 -3.05 7.21 2.68
C TRP A 149 -2.89 5.72 2.99
N ALA A 150 -2.64 4.90 1.97
CA ALA A 150 -2.41 3.47 2.15
C ALA A 150 -1.13 3.18 2.94
N VAL A 151 -0.03 3.89 2.63
CA VAL A 151 1.25 3.81 3.35
C VAL A 151 1.08 4.20 4.82
N ALA A 152 0.43 5.34 5.11
CA ALA A 152 0.12 5.76 6.47
C ALA A 152 -0.80 4.78 7.21
N GLY A 153 -1.55 3.95 6.49
CA GLY A 153 -2.40 2.89 7.05
C GLY A 153 -1.65 1.59 7.36
N VAL A 154 -0.42 1.42 6.89
CA VAL A 154 0.42 0.23 7.16
C VAL A 154 1.51 0.55 8.18
N TRP A 155 2.15 1.72 8.05
CA TRP A 155 3.27 2.14 8.89
C TRP A 155 3.01 3.50 9.53
N GLU A 156 3.52 3.68 10.74
CA GLU A 156 3.44 4.96 11.44
C GLU A 156 4.40 5.97 10.82
N GLY A 157 3.85 6.96 10.12
CA GLY A 157 4.45 8.24 9.81
C GLY A 157 5.77 8.30 9.05
N PRO A 158 6.00 7.59 7.93
CA PRO A 158 7.17 7.90 7.10
C PRO A 158 7.07 9.34 6.59
N ALA A 159 8.21 10.03 6.52
CA ALA A 159 8.29 11.36 5.90
C ALA A 159 7.96 11.23 4.40
N THR A 160 6.76 11.67 4.00
CA THR A 160 6.22 11.44 2.66
C THR A 160 6.35 12.67 1.78
N THR A 161 6.76 12.46 0.51
CA THR A 161 6.68 13.44 -0.58
C THR A 161 5.78 12.89 -1.68
N VAL A 162 4.75 13.63 -2.06
CA VAL A 162 3.84 13.32 -3.16
C VAL A 162 4.23 14.17 -4.36
N LEU A 163 4.52 13.51 -5.47
CA LEU A 163 4.88 14.16 -6.74
C LEU A 163 3.75 13.96 -7.75
N ASP A 164 3.24 15.05 -8.31
CA ASP A 164 2.27 15.00 -9.42
C ASP A 164 2.36 16.27 -10.27
N TRP A 165 1.90 16.22 -11.51
CA TRP A 165 1.88 17.40 -12.37
C TRP A 165 0.56 18.19 -12.29
N ALA A 166 -0.51 17.54 -11.81
CA ALA A 166 -1.85 18.11 -11.71
C ALA A 166 -2.01 18.89 -10.41
N GLU A 167 -1.71 20.18 -10.41
CA GLU A 167 -1.85 21.06 -9.24
C GLU A 167 -3.22 20.96 -8.55
N PRO A 168 -4.37 20.86 -9.26
CA PRO A 168 -5.66 20.69 -8.60
C PRO A 168 -5.76 19.37 -7.80
N ALA A 169 -5.08 18.30 -8.24
CA ALA A 169 -5.04 17.03 -7.50
C ALA A 169 -4.20 17.14 -6.23
N LEU A 170 -3.00 17.74 -6.33
CA LEU A 170 -2.14 18.01 -5.18
C LEU A 170 -2.84 18.89 -4.13
N ALA A 171 -3.53 19.94 -4.58
CA ALA A 171 -4.27 20.84 -3.67
C ALA A 171 -5.38 20.10 -2.90
N LEU A 172 -6.17 19.27 -3.59
CA LEU A 172 -7.21 18.46 -2.94
C LEU A 172 -6.60 17.39 -2.02
N GLY A 173 -5.51 16.75 -2.43
CA GLY A 173 -4.79 15.77 -1.61
C GLY A 173 -4.29 16.38 -0.30
N ARG A 174 -3.72 17.57 -0.36
CA ARG A 174 -3.27 18.33 0.82
C ARG A 174 -4.44 18.65 1.75
N GLU A 175 -5.56 19.14 1.20
CA GLU A 175 -6.77 19.43 1.97
C GLU A 175 -7.33 18.19 2.69
N LEU A 176 -7.37 17.03 2.00
CA LEU A 176 -7.76 15.75 2.59
C LEU A 176 -6.81 15.31 3.70
N ALA A 177 -5.51 15.46 3.49
CA ALA A 177 -4.48 15.10 4.44
C ALA A 177 -4.55 15.97 5.72
N GLU A 178 -4.73 17.28 5.57
CA GLU A 178 -4.94 18.22 6.67
C GLU A 178 -6.18 17.90 7.48
N ALA A 179 -7.28 17.56 6.81
CA ALA A 179 -8.55 17.20 7.44
C ALA A 179 -8.54 15.84 8.14
N SER A 180 -7.55 14.97 7.85
CA SER A 180 -7.47 13.60 8.37
C SER A 180 -7.21 13.53 9.87
N GLY A 181 -6.56 14.54 10.46
CA GLY A 181 -6.06 14.52 11.82
C GLY A 181 -4.88 13.57 12.07
N VAL A 182 -4.36 12.89 11.01
CA VAL A 182 -3.23 11.96 11.07
C VAL A 182 -1.93 12.71 10.82
N PRO A 183 -0.98 12.74 11.78
CA PRO A 183 0.26 13.52 11.64
C PRO A 183 1.04 13.20 10.38
N GLY A 184 1.29 11.91 10.08
CA GLY A 184 2.05 11.49 8.91
C GLY A 184 1.43 11.90 7.56
N LEU A 185 0.10 12.04 7.49
CA LEU A 185 -0.58 12.57 6.29
C LEU A 185 -0.49 14.10 6.23
N ARG A 186 -0.75 14.78 7.36
CA ARG A 186 -0.73 16.24 7.43
C ARG A 186 0.64 16.82 7.11
N ASP A 187 1.70 16.15 7.55
CA ASP A 187 3.09 16.60 7.39
C ASP A 187 3.69 16.21 6.03
N ALA A 188 2.94 15.52 5.16
CA ALA A 188 3.36 15.15 3.81
C ALA A 188 3.62 16.40 2.96
N ARG A 189 4.69 16.35 2.14
CA ARG A 189 5.01 17.38 1.14
C ARG A 189 4.31 17.07 -0.17
N TRP A 190 3.75 18.08 -0.79
CA TRP A 190 3.03 17.98 -2.05
C TRP A 190 3.72 18.87 -3.08
N GLU A 191 4.38 18.26 -4.04
CA GLU A 191 5.25 18.93 -4.96
C GLU A 191 4.82 18.70 -6.41
N LYS A 192 4.76 19.80 -7.18
CA LYS A 192 4.46 19.71 -8.60
C LYS A 192 5.69 19.22 -9.35
N ALA A 193 5.59 18.07 -9.98
CA ALA A 193 6.64 17.48 -10.80
C ALA A 193 6.07 16.91 -12.10
N ARG A 194 6.84 16.99 -13.17
CA ARG A 194 6.52 16.32 -14.43
C ARG A 194 7.00 14.88 -14.34
N ILE A 195 6.08 13.92 -14.48
CA ILE A 195 6.41 12.51 -14.46
C ILE A 195 6.85 12.07 -15.86
N GLY A 196 7.99 11.40 -15.96
CA GLY A 196 8.59 10.93 -17.21
C GLY A 196 10.03 11.37 -17.36
N ALA A 197 10.44 11.73 -18.58
CA ALA A 197 11.81 12.10 -18.90
C ALA A 197 12.39 13.15 -17.93
N ALA A 198 13.61 12.88 -17.44
CA ALA A 198 14.35 13.71 -16.49
C ALA A 198 13.74 13.80 -15.06
N LEU A 199 12.91 12.86 -14.64
CA LEU A 199 12.51 12.76 -13.24
C LEU A 199 13.68 12.21 -12.41
N GLU A 200 14.26 13.04 -11.57
CA GLU A 200 15.25 12.63 -10.58
C GLU A 200 14.56 12.45 -9.23
N LEU A 201 14.73 11.28 -8.62
CA LEU A 201 14.25 10.97 -7.28
C LEU A 201 15.42 10.92 -6.31
N ALA A 202 15.28 11.58 -5.17
CA ALA A 202 16.24 11.43 -4.08
C ALA A 202 16.18 10.00 -3.50
N PRO A 203 17.29 9.47 -2.95
CA PRO A 203 17.27 8.18 -2.24
C PRO A 203 16.18 8.17 -1.15
N VAL A 204 15.41 7.09 -1.12
CA VAL A 204 14.23 6.95 -0.25
C VAL A 204 13.98 5.49 0.10
N ASP A 205 13.37 5.22 1.26
CA ASP A 205 13.09 3.83 1.66
C ASP A 205 12.00 3.18 0.82
N LEU A 206 10.93 3.92 0.52
CA LEU A 206 9.78 3.42 -0.24
C LEU A 206 9.43 4.36 -1.40
N VAL A 207 9.28 3.79 -2.59
CA VAL A 207 8.66 4.45 -3.75
C VAL A 207 7.35 3.76 -4.09
N THR A 208 6.27 4.52 -4.23
CA THR A 208 5.00 4.03 -4.79
C THR A 208 4.71 4.67 -6.14
N VAL A 209 4.21 3.88 -7.08
CA VAL A 209 3.71 4.30 -8.39
C VAL A 209 2.38 3.60 -8.62
N SER A 210 1.27 4.31 -8.60
CA SER A 210 -0.05 3.69 -8.67
C SER A 210 -0.94 4.26 -9.77
N TYR A 211 -1.30 3.43 -10.75
CA TYR A 211 -2.17 3.75 -11.90
C TYR A 211 -1.63 4.87 -12.81
N VAL A 212 -0.31 5.06 -12.85
CA VAL A 212 0.38 6.12 -13.60
C VAL A 212 0.92 5.64 -14.94
N LEU A 213 1.40 4.37 -15.00
CA LEU A 213 2.14 3.89 -16.18
C LEU A 213 1.31 3.94 -17.46
N LYS A 214 -0.02 3.79 -17.36
CA LYS A 214 -0.92 3.89 -18.52
C LYS A 214 -0.90 5.29 -19.16
N GLU A 215 -0.68 6.34 -18.37
CA GLU A 215 -0.71 7.72 -18.83
C GLU A 215 0.58 8.15 -19.56
N LEU A 216 1.62 7.32 -19.45
CA LEU A 216 2.94 7.61 -19.98
C LEU A 216 3.21 6.93 -21.32
N THR A 217 4.05 7.54 -22.14
CA THR A 217 4.66 6.88 -23.31
C THR A 217 5.57 5.74 -22.88
N ALA A 218 5.88 4.81 -23.78
CA ALA A 218 6.77 3.68 -23.45
C ALA A 218 8.15 4.13 -22.90
N GLY A 219 8.76 5.16 -23.53
CA GLY A 219 10.02 5.72 -23.05
C GLY A 219 9.92 6.32 -21.65
N ALA A 220 8.89 7.14 -21.40
CA ALA A 220 8.67 7.76 -20.10
C ALA A 220 8.35 6.73 -18.99
N ARG A 221 7.67 5.61 -19.32
CA ARG A 221 7.48 4.49 -18.37
C ARG A 221 8.81 3.86 -17.97
N THR A 222 9.66 3.60 -18.97
CA THR A 222 10.99 3.06 -18.77
C THR A 222 11.80 3.94 -17.82
N GLU A 223 11.89 5.24 -18.11
CA GLU A 223 12.64 6.22 -17.31
C GLU A 223 12.09 6.33 -15.88
N LEU A 224 10.76 6.32 -15.70
CA LEU A 224 10.15 6.34 -14.39
C LEU A 224 10.51 5.10 -13.56
N VAL A 225 10.42 3.91 -14.15
CA VAL A 225 10.76 2.67 -13.44
C VAL A 225 12.24 2.62 -13.08
N ASP A 226 13.11 3.11 -13.97
CA ASP A 226 14.55 3.21 -13.69
C ASP A 226 14.85 4.21 -12.57
N ALA A 227 14.21 5.37 -12.58
CA ALA A 227 14.34 6.37 -11.51
C ALA A 227 13.85 5.80 -10.16
N ALA A 228 12.70 5.11 -10.15
CA ALA A 228 12.19 4.44 -8.96
C ALA A 228 13.13 3.35 -8.45
N ALA A 229 13.69 2.53 -9.36
CA ALA A 229 14.67 1.51 -9.03
C ALA A 229 15.97 2.10 -8.47
N ALA A 230 16.43 3.24 -9.00
CA ALA A 230 17.66 3.89 -8.53
C ALA A 230 17.49 4.51 -7.13
N ALA A 231 16.32 5.06 -6.84
CA ALA A 231 16.06 5.80 -5.61
C ALA A 231 15.58 4.91 -4.44
N GLY A 232 14.70 3.93 -4.71
CA GLY A 232 13.98 3.17 -3.69
C GLY A 232 14.76 2.00 -3.11
N GLN A 233 14.70 1.81 -1.78
CA GLN A 233 15.04 0.54 -1.15
C GLN A 233 13.96 -0.51 -1.40
N ALA A 234 12.69 -0.08 -1.38
CA ALA A 234 11.54 -0.83 -1.84
C ALA A 234 10.75 -0.03 -2.89
N VAL A 235 10.27 -0.70 -3.91
CA VAL A 235 9.45 -0.12 -4.99
C VAL A 235 8.15 -0.90 -5.10
N VAL A 236 7.02 -0.20 -5.05
CA VAL A 236 5.67 -0.77 -5.21
C VAL A 236 5.01 -0.12 -6.42
N ILE A 237 4.69 -0.90 -7.42
CA ILE A 237 3.98 -0.44 -8.63
C ILE A 237 2.66 -1.17 -8.74
N VAL A 238 1.56 -0.42 -8.91
CA VAL A 238 0.20 -0.95 -9.02
C VAL A 238 -0.45 -0.42 -10.29
N GLU A 239 -1.07 -1.31 -11.07
CA GLU A 239 -1.76 -1.00 -12.33
C GLU A 239 -3.14 -1.71 -12.38
N PRO A 240 -4.05 -1.30 -13.28
CA PRO A 240 -5.32 -2.00 -13.46
C PRO A 240 -5.11 -3.50 -13.74
N GLY A 241 -5.97 -4.35 -13.18
CA GLY A 241 -5.95 -5.80 -13.37
C GLY A 241 -6.47 -6.25 -14.74
N THR A 242 -6.05 -5.58 -15.79
CA THR A 242 -6.34 -5.85 -17.21
C THR A 242 -5.11 -6.48 -17.88
N PRO A 243 -5.26 -7.15 -19.05
CA PRO A 243 -4.12 -7.64 -19.81
C PRO A 243 -3.04 -6.57 -20.04
N ASP A 244 -3.44 -5.35 -20.41
CA ASP A 244 -2.51 -4.23 -20.66
C ASP A 244 -1.85 -3.73 -19.37
N GLY A 245 -2.59 -3.67 -18.27
CA GLY A 245 -2.03 -3.30 -16.96
C GLY A 245 -1.02 -4.34 -16.48
N TYR A 246 -1.34 -5.61 -16.64
CA TYR A 246 -0.41 -6.70 -16.35
C TYR A 246 0.85 -6.65 -17.21
N ALA A 247 0.72 -6.37 -18.52
CA ALA A 247 1.88 -6.24 -19.41
C ALA A 247 2.83 -5.14 -18.92
N ARG A 248 2.31 -3.98 -18.49
CA ARG A 248 3.13 -2.91 -17.89
C ARG A 248 3.78 -3.33 -16.58
N ILE A 249 3.09 -4.11 -15.75
CA ILE A 249 3.68 -4.66 -14.52
C ILE A 249 4.82 -5.63 -14.83
N ILE A 250 4.72 -6.47 -15.86
CA ILE A 250 5.81 -7.37 -16.26
C ILE A 250 7.00 -6.59 -16.78
N GLU A 251 6.80 -5.58 -17.64
CA GLU A 251 7.88 -4.68 -18.09
C GLU A 251 8.58 -4.03 -16.88
N ALA A 252 7.82 -3.48 -15.94
CA ALA A 252 8.38 -2.86 -14.74
C ALA A 252 9.13 -3.87 -13.85
N ARG A 253 8.56 -5.05 -13.65
CA ARG A 253 9.17 -6.15 -12.88
C ARG A 253 10.54 -6.52 -13.43
N ASP A 254 10.61 -6.76 -14.73
CA ASP A 254 11.87 -7.19 -15.37
C ASP A 254 12.94 -6.09 -15.28
N ARG A 255 12.56 -4.83 -15.37
CA ARG A 255 13.46 -3.69 -15.18
C ARG A 255 13.95 -3.56 -13.73
N LEU A 256 13.06 -3.71 -12.73
CA LEU A 256 13.44 -3.70 -11.33
C LEU A 256 14.43 -4.82 -11.00
N ILE A 257 14.23 -6.02 -11.53
CA ILE A 257 15.16 -7.15 -11.38
C ILE A 257 16.50 -6.85 -12.07
N ALA A 258 16.47 -6.34 -13.30
CA ALA A 258 17.69 -5.94 -14.03
C ALA A 258 18.49 -4.83 -13.30
N ALA A 259 17.80 -3.97 -12.53
CA ALA A 259 18.40 -2.96 -11.66
C ALA A 259 18.91 -3.51 -10.30
N GLY A 260 18.84 -4.83 -10.09
CA GLY A 260 19.36 -5.51 -8.90
C GLY A 260 18.41 -5.56 -7.70
N LEU A 261 17.09 -5.31 -7.90
CA LEU A 261 16.09 -5.54 -6.88
C LEU A 261 15.60 -7.01 -6.95
N SER A 262 15.16 -7.54 -5.82
CA SER A 262 14.52 -8.86 -5.73
C SER A 262 13.02 -8.70 -5.54
N VAL A 263 12.23 -9.59 -6.16
CA VAL A 263 10.78 -9.57 -6.02
C VAL A 263 10.38 -10.05 -4.61
N ALA A 264 9.62 -9.23 -3.89
CA ALA A 264 9.05 -9.56 -2.60
C ALA A 264 7.59 -10.07 -2.72
N ALA A 265 6.82 -9.46 -3.62
CA ALA A 265 5.42 -9.83 -3.89
C ALA A 265 4.99 -9.33 -5.30
N PRO A 266 3.96 -9.93 -5.92
CA PRO A 266 3.20 -11.11 -5.51
C PRO A 266 3.92 -12.43 -5.81
N CYS A 267 4.92 -12.37 -6.73
CA CYS A 267 5.63 -13.57 -7.20
C CYS A 267 6.47 -14.16 -6.07
N PRO A 268 6.49 -15.50 -5.93
CA PRO A 268 7.35 -16.18 -4.96
C PRO A 268 8.83 -16.25 -5.40
N HIS A 269 9.17 -15.72 -6.58
CA HIS A 269 10.50 -15.79 -7.21
C HIS A 269 10.78 -14.54 -8.07
N SER A 270 12.06 -14.33 -8.37
CA SER A 270 12.53 -13.30 -9.32
C SER A 270 12.80 -13.85 -10.73
N ASP A 271 12.61 -15.16 -10.98
CA ASP A 271 12.75 -15.78 -12.29
C ASP A 271 11.69 -15.29 -13.28
N ALA A 272 11.80 -15.68 -14.56
CA ALA A 272 10.83 -15.31 -15.58
C ALA A 272 9.40 -15.68 -15.17
N CYS A 273 8.44 -14.82 -15.48
CA CYS A 273 7.04 -15.11 -15.19
C CYS A 273 6.56 -16.32 -16.00
N PRO A 274 5.93 -17.33 -15.36
CA PRO A 274 5.49 -18.54 -16.06
C PRO A 274 4.21 -18.33 -16.90
N ILE A 275 3.57 -17.17 -16.83
CA ILE A 275 2.37 -16.87 -17.62
C ILE A 275 2.79 -16.49 -19.04
N THR A 276 2.26 -17.20 -20.04
CA THR A 276 2.48 -16.87 -21.45
C THR A 276 1.77 -15.56 -21.81
N PRO A 277 2.51 -14.54 -22.28
CA PRO A 277 1.91 -13.27 -22.69
C PRO A 277 0.78 -13.47 -23.73
N GLY A 278 -0.34 -12.78 -23.53
CA GLY A 278 -1.51 -12.84 -24.41
C GLY A 278 -2.44 -14.04 -24.19
N ALA A 279 -2.00 -15.10 -23.48
CA ALA A 279 -2.85 -16.26 -23.17
C ALA A 279 -3.60 -16.06 -21.84
N ASP A 280 -2.94 -15.44 -20.86
CA ASP A 280 -3.49 -15.18 -19.53
C ASP A 280 -2.75 -14.00 -18.89
N TRP A 281 -3.25 -13.48 -17.75
CA TRP A 281 -2.60 -12.41 -16.99
C TRP A 281 -2.80 -12.55 -15.49
N CYS A 282 -1.78 -12.20 -14.71
CA CYS A 282 -1.85 -12.20 -13.25
C CYS A 282 -2.49 -10.92 -12.74
N HIS A 283 -3.55 -11.07 -11.94
CA HIS A 283 -4.22 -9.95 -11.29
C HIS A 283 -4.86 -10.42 -9.98
N PHE A 284 -5.23 -9.46 -9.15
CA PHE A 284 -5.80 -9.66 -7.82
C PHE A 284 -7.06 -8.84 -7.65
N SER A 285 -7.68 -8.92 -6.50
CA SER A 285 -8.97 -8.29 -6.23
C SER A 285 -8.99 -7.75 -4.81
N ALA A 286 -9.18 -6.44 -4.67
CA ALA A 286 -9.43 -5.78 -3.39
C ALA A 286 -10.90 -5.38 -3.26
N ARG A 287 -11.49 -5.65 -2.09
CA ARG A 287 -12.88 -5.28 -1.80
C ARG A 287 -12.94 -3.81 -1.41
N VAL A 288 -13.73 -3.03 -2.15
CA VAL A 288 -13.96 -1.60 -1.94
C VAL A 288 -15.38 -1.38 -1.43
N SER A 289 -15.52 -0.84 -0.23
CA SER A 289 -16.84 -0.44 0.28
C SER A 289 -17.29 0.85 -0.38
N ARG A 290 -18.51 0.89 -0.89
CA ARG A 290 -19.10 2.06 -1.56
C ARG A 290 -19.82 2.98 -0.60
N SER A 291 -19.48 4.28 -0.60
CA SER A 291 -20.27 5.32 0.04
C SER A 291 -21.61 5.52 -0.71
N SER A 292 -22.56 6.24 -0.09
CA SER A 292 -23.82 6.62 -0.75
C SER A 292 -23.55 7.40 -2.04
N LEU A 293 -22.63 8.34 -2.00
CA LEU A 293 -22.22 9.13 -3.18
C LEU A 293 -21.59 8.25 -4.25
N HIS A 294 -20.70 7.33 -3.88
CA HIS A 294 -20.08 6.39 -4.83
C HIS A 294 -21.15 5.52 -5.54
N ARG A 295 -22.18 5.05 -4.80
CA ARG A 295 -23.30 4.33 -5.41
C ARG A 295 -24.10 5.19 -6.37
N GLN A 296 -24.38 6.43 -5.98
CA GLN A 296 -25.14 7.38 -6.79
C GLN A 296 -24.42 7.73 -8.09
N VAL A 297 -23.11 8.00 -8.02
CA VAL A 297 -22.28 8.33 -9.18
C VAL A 297 -22.12 7.15 -10.14
N LYS A 298 -21.99 5.91 -9.62
CA LYS A 298 -21.88 4.68 -10.44
C LYS A 298 -23.21 4.06 -10.86
N GLY A 299 -24.36 4.57 -10.39
CA GLY A 299 -25.66 3.93 -10.61
C GLY A 299 -25.74 2.51 -10.04
N GLY A 300 -24.93 2.17 -9.02
CA GLY A 300 -24.81 0.82 -8.48
C GLY A 300 -25.64 0.61 -7.22
N SER A 301 -26.32 -0.55 -7.14
CA SER A 301 -27.13 -0.94 -5.96
C SER A 301 -26.33 -1.64 -4.85
N LEU A 302 -25.17 -2.25 -5.19
CA LEU A 302 -24.35 -2.99 -4.24
C LEU A 302 -23.57 -2.06 -3.31
N SER A 303 -23.43 -2.47 -2.05
CA SER A 303 -22.66 -1.74 -1.02
C SER A 303 -21.14 -1.84 -1.20
N HIS A 304 -20.68 -2.64 -2.12
CA HIS A 304 -19.26 -2.86 -2.40
C HIS A 304 -19.02 -3.11 -3.90
N GLU A 305 -17.76 -3.01 -4.30
CA GLU A 305 -17.23 -3.46 -5.59
C GLU A 305 -15.89 -4.15 -5.36
N ASP A 306 -15.43 -4.91 -6.34
CA ASP A 306 -14.12 -5.53 -6.33
C ASP A 306 -13.23 -4.80 -7.35
N GLU A 307 -12.23 -4.05 -6.87
CA GLU A 307 -11.19 -3.46 -7.71
C GLU A 307 -10.23 -4.55 -8.16
N LYS A 308 -10.03 -4.67 -9.46
CA LYS A 308 -9.04 -5.57 -10.05
C LYS A 308 -7.74 -4.83 -10.32
N PHE A 309 -6.64 -5.38 -9.84
CA PHE A 309 -5.31 -4.77 -9.98
C PHE A 309 -4.22 -5.81 -10.23
N SER A 310 -3.16 -5.38 -10.90
CA SER A 310 -1.89 -6.09 -11.00
C SER A 310 -0.82 -5.28 -10.28
N TYR A 311 0.17 -5.91 -9.67
CA TYR A 311 1.20 -5.19 -8.94
C TYR A 311 2.52 -5.92 -8.91
N ILE A 312 3.56 -5.16 -8.57
CA ILE A 312 4.89 -5.66 -8.24
C ILE A 312 5.43 -4.94 -7.02
N VAL A 313 6.03 -5.68 -6.12
CA VAL A 313 6.85 -5.19 -5.02
C VAL A 313 8.25 -5.77 -5.19
N ALA A 314 9.25 -4.91 -5.26
CA ALA A 314 10.64 -5.32 -5.34
C ALA A 314 11.50 -4.53 -4.34
N THR A 315 12.53 -5.18 -3.79
CA THR A 315 13.35 -4.62 -2.70
C THR A 315 14.84 -4.83 -2.96
N ARG A 316 15.67 -3.95 -2.38
CA ARG A 316 17.14 -4.10 -2.34
C ARG A 316 17.62 -4.89 -1.13
N PHE A 317 16.77 -5.05 -0.14
CA PHE A 317 17.06 -5.84 1.06
C PHE A 317 16.40 -7.23 0.97
N PRO A 318 16.92 -8.21 1.70
CA PRO A 318 16.37 -9.56 1.73
C PRO A 318 14.93 -9.56 2.26
N THR A 319 14.07 -10.35 1.61
CA THR A 319 12.70 -10.62 2.04
C THR A 319 12.43 -12.11 2.06
N ALA A 320 11.37 -12.53 2.72
CA ALA A 320 10.91 -13.91 2.78
C ALA A 320 9.60 -14.08 1.99
N PRO A 321 9.63 -14.08 0.64
CA PRO A 321 8.41 -14.30 -0.14
C PRO A 321 7.86 -15.70 0.14
N ALA A 322 6.53 -15.80 0.21
CA ALA A 322 5.85 -17.08 0.40
C ALA A 322 6.26 -18.13 -0.63
N PRO A 323 6.22 -19.43 -0.30
CA PRO A 323 6.58 -20.52 -1.24
C PRO A 323 5.69 -20.55 -2.49
N ALA A 324 4.45 -20.13 -2.36
CA ALA A 324 3.51 -19.97 -3.46
C ALA A 324 2.50 -18.86 -3.20
N ARG A 325 1.89 -18.34 -4.28
CA ARG A 325 0.82 -17.33 -4.26
C ARG A 325 -0.41 -17.85 -4.95
N ILE A 326 -1.59 -17.66 -4.35
CA ILE A 326 -2.87 -18.02 -4.96
C ILE A 326 -3.20 -17.00 -6.05
N THR A 327 -3.20 -17.44 -7.31
CA THR A 327 -3.33 -16.58 -8.49
C THR A 327 -4.75 -16.42 -9.00
N ARG A 328 -5.69 -17.23 -8.50
CA ARG A 328 -7.13 -17.20 -8.86
C ARG A 328 -7.99 -17.43 -7.62
N ARG A 329 -9.23 -17.01 -7.71
CA ARG A 329 -10.21 -17.25 -6.64
C ARG A 329 -10.33 -18.76 -6.35
N PRO A 330 -10.11 -19.20 -5.09
CA PRO A 330 -10.27 -20.60 -4.70
C PRO A 330 -11.64 -21.16 -5.08
N GLN A 331 -11.67 -22.36 -5.66
CA GLN A 331 -12.92 -23.03 -6.03
C GLN A 331 -13.28 -24.04 -4.94
N ILE A 332 -14.27 -23.69 -4.11
CA ILE A 332 -14.77 -24.55 -3.04
C ILE A 332 -15.80 -25.50 -3.60
N ARG A 333 -15.56 -26.81 -3.48
CA ARG A 333 -16.48 -27.90 -3.86
C ARG A 333 -16.73 -28.82 -2.67
N LYS A 334 -17.72 -29.71 -2.79
CA LYS A 334 -18.04 -30.68 -1.72
C LYS A 334 -16.81 -31.55 -1.39
N GLY A 335 -16.19 -31.31 -0.22
CA GLY A 335 -15.07 -32.08 0.28
C GLY A 335 -13.69 -31.75 -0.32
N GLN A 336 -13.57 -30.74 -1.15
CA GLN A 336 -12.32 -30.31 -1.76
C GLN A 336 -12.29 -28.83 -2.09
N VAL A 337 -11.09 -28.26 -2.14
CA VAL A 337 -10.81 -26.90 -2.63
C VAL A 337 -9.76 -27.01 -3.72
N LEU A 338 -10.03 -26.39 -4.87
CA LEU A 338 -9.05 -26.30 -5.97
C LEU A 338 -8.40 -24.92 -5.90
N LEU A 339 -7.06 -24.93 -5.89
CA LEU A 339 -6.22 -23.73 -5.87
C LEU A 339 -5.40 -23.67 -7.16
N GLU A 340 -5.32 -22.48 -7.74
CA GLU A 340 -4.36 -22.16 -8.80
C GLU A 340 -3.25 -21.32 -8.18
N LEU A 341 -2.03 -21.79 -8.31
CA LEU A 341 -0.84 -21.28 -7.63
C LEU A 341 0.21 -20.82 -8.64
N CYS A 342 0.93 -19.76 -8.30
CA CYS A 342 2.28 -19.53 -8.79
C CYS A 342 3.22 -19.98 -7.67
N THR A 343 4.11 -20.92 -7.97
CA THR A 343 5.04 -21.50 -6.98
C THR A 343 6.45 -21.04 -7.26
N ARG A 344 7.33 -21.15 -6.26
CA ARG A 344 8.74 -20.77 -6.39
C ARG A 344 9.47 -21.65 -7.38
N ASP A 345 9.23 -22.96 -7.32
CA ASP A 345 10.06 -23.95 -7.99
C ASP A 345 9.39 -24.53 -9.27
N ASP A 346 8.04 -24.66 -9.27
CA ASP A 346 7.31 -25.37 -10.32
C ASP A 346 6.51 -24.43 -11.26
N GLY A 347 6.59 -23.09 -11.06
CA GLY A 347 5.84 -22.12 -11.83
C GLY A 347 4.33 -22.20 -11.55
N LEU A 348 3.48 -22.30 -12.61
CA LEU A 348 2.04 -22.41 -12.44
C LEU A 348 1.63 -23.85 -12.09
N ALA A 349 0.93 -24.01 -10.98
CA ALA A 349 0.47 -25.29 -10.47
C ALA A 349 -1.03 -25.25 -10.10
N ARG A 350 -1.70 -26.41 -10.23
CA ARG A 350 -3.05 -26.63 -9.73
C ARG A 350 -3.00 -27.65 -8.62
N THR A 351 -3.51 -27.27 -7.45
CA THR A 351 -3.51 -28.11 -6.26
C THR A 351 -4.94 -28.38 -5.80
N THR A 352 -5.27 -29.63 -5.48
CA THR A 352 -6.54 -30.01 -4.90
C THR A 352 -6.34 -30.39 -3.43
N VAL A 353 -6.87 -29.57 -2.53
CA VAL A 353 -6.85 -29.82 -1.09
C VAL A 353 -8.17 -30.48 -0.68
N THR A 354 -8.11 -31.69 -0.12
CA THR A 354 -9.26 -32.48 0.26
C THR A 354 -9.39 -32.57 1.78
N LYS A 355 -10.55 -33.03 2.28
CA LYS A 355 -10.79 -33.25 3.72
C LYS A 355 -9.73 -34.11 4.40
N ARG A 356 -9.05 -35.01 3.66
CA ARG A 356 -7.96 -35.87 4.19
C ARG A 356 -6.75 -35.08 4.66
N HIS A 357 -6.58 -33.84 4.15
CA HIS A 357 -5.47 -32.93 4.53
C HIS A 357 -5.74 -32.17 5.83
N GLY A 358 -6.81 -32.49 6.58
CA GLY A 358 -7.05 -31.99 7.92
C GLY A 358 -7.07 -30.46 8.01
N GLU A 359 -6.09 -29.88 8.71
CA GLU A 359 -5.99 -28.43 8.93
C GLU A 359 -5.74 -27.65 7.64
N LEU A 360 -4.91 -28.19 6.75
CA LEU A 360 -4.68 -27.56 5.45
C LEU A 360 -5.98 -27.41 4.64
N TYR A 361 -6.93 -28.38 4.77
CA TYR A 361 -8.24 -28.26 4.13
C TYR A 361 -9.10 -27.15 4.77
N ARG A 362 -9.03 -26.95 6.10
CA ARG A 362 -9.71 -25.82 6.76
C ARG A 362 -9.14 -24.50 6.26
N ALA A 363 -7.82 -24.37 6.26
CA ALA A 363 -7.14 -23.19 5.74
C ALA A 363 -7.49 -22.91 4.26
N ALA A 364 -7.50 -23.94 3.41
CA ALA A 364 -7.84 -23.78 1.99
C ALA A 364 -9.29 -23.29 1.75
N ARG A 365 -10.22 -23.53 2.68
CA ARG A 365 -11.60 -23.03 2.56
C ARG A 365 -11.73 -21.54 2.86
N ASP A 366 -10.86 -21.03 3.69
CA ASP A 366 -10.93 -19.66 4.19
C ASP A 366 -9.90 -18.74 3.49
N VAL A 367 -8.97 -19.33 2.71
CA VAL A 367 -7.91 -18.58 2.04
C VAL A 367 -8.45 -17.68 0.92
N ALA A 368 -7.90 -16.48 0.82
CA ALA A 368 -8.30 -15.50 -0.18
C ALA A 368 -7.49 -15.61 -1.48
N TRP A 369 -8.02 -15.06 -2.55
CA TRP A 369 -7.28 -14.80 -3.78
C TRP A 369 -6.15 -13.79 -3.50
N GLY A 370 -4.93 -14.11 -3.87
CA GLY A 370 -3.73 -13.31 -3.61
C GLY A 370 -3.01 -13.67 -2.31
N ALA A 371 -3.57 -14.52 -1.47
CA ALA A 371 -2.92 -14.95 -0.24
C ALA A 371 -1.70 -15.84 -0.48
N PRO A 372 -0.72 -15.87 0.46
CA PRO A 372 0.36 -16.86 0.46
C PRO A 372 -0.18 -18.28 0.61
N TRP A 373 0.61 -19.27 0.14
CA TRP A 373 0.27 -20.67 0.27
C TRP A 373 1.52 -21.56 0.42
N PRO A 374 1.55 -22.57 1.29
CA PRO A 374 0.56 -22.81 2.35
C PRO A 374 0.53 -21.66 3.38
N PRO A 375 -0.54 -21.53 4.19
CA PRO A 375 -0.51 -20.59 5.30
C PRO A 375 0.58 -21.00 6.29
N GLU A 376 1.16 -20.02 6.98
CA GLU A 376 2.09 -20.31 8.07
C GLU A 376 1.41 -21.20 9.11
N SER A 377 2.11 -22.25 9.55
CA SER A 377 1.64 -23.08 10.65
C SER A 377 1.62 -22.22 11.92
N THR A 378 0.45 -22.02 12.47
CA THR A 378 0.29 -21.51 13.84
C THR A 378 0.66 -22.64 14.81
N ASP A 379 1.97 -22.82 15.06
CA ASP A 379 2.44 -23.63 16.18
C ASP A 379 2.25 -22.88 17.51
#